data_d0e16ff4098c66d322c08b230fe6d40e
#
_entry.id   d0e16ff4098c66d322c08b230fe6d40e
#
_cell.length_a   1.000
_cell.length_b   1.000
_cell.length_c   1.000
_cell.angle_alpha   90.00
_cell.angle_beta   90.00
_cell.angle_gamma   90.00
#
_symmetry.space_group_name_H-M   'P 1'
#
loop_
_entity.id
_entity.type
_entity.pdbx_description
1 polymer ?
#
loop_
_entity_poly.entity_id
_entity_poly.type
_entity_poly.pdbx_seq_one_letter_code
_entity_poly.pdbx_strand_id
1 'polypeptide(L)'
;MIFGVLGLVLLWHPKGQAVDWKYYGTNEDGSYFYDTESLKRPSKNLIEVWVQSAYSEKSISRWVNQGGKGFEDLDFTLISLELNCAERSARYLRIVFYSKNGKVFYPTDNEEWHFIAPDSMTETLHREVCK
;
A
#
# COMPACT_ATOMS: atom_id res chain seq x y z
N MET A 1 -6.67 -9.45 -19.89
CA MET A 1 -5.97 -10.18 -18.92
C MET A 1 -5.03 -9.30 -18.10
N ILE A 2 -4.97 -9.57 -16.86
CA ILE A 2 -4.18 -8.78 -15.94
C ILE A 2 -2.69 -9.10 -16.00
N PHE A 3 -2.30 -9.94 -16.92
CA PHE A 3 -0.90 -10.34 -17.00
C PHE A 3 0.06 -9.19 -17.21
N GLY A 4 -0.35 -8.17 -17.96
CA GLY A 4 0.52 -7.02 -18.16
C GLY A 4 0.83 -6.33 -16.85
N VAL A 5 -0.20 -6.13 -16.01
CA VAL A 5 -0.02 -5.51 -14.69
C VAL A 5 0.78 -6.41 -13.77
N LEU A 6 0.42 -7.69 -13.74
CA LEU A 6 1.15 -8.65 -12.91
C LEU A 6 2.61 -8.77 -13.36
N GLY A 7 2.84 -8.76 -14.66
CA GLY A 7 4.19 -8.81 -15.19
C GLY A 7 5.03 -7.63 -14.75
N LEU A 8 4.44 -6.44 -14.75
CA LEU A 8 5.15 -5.25 -14.30
C LEU A 8 5.51 -5.34 -12.83
N VAL A 9 4.56 -5.79 -12.00
CA VAL A 9 4.80 -5.95 -10.57
C VAL A 9 5.90 -6.98 -10.33
N LEU A 10 5.84 -8.10 -11.05
CA LEU A 10 6.85 -9.14 -10.91
C LEU A 10 8.24 -8.68 -11.32
N LEU A 11 8.33 -7.82 -12.35
CA LEU A 11 9.62 -7.31 -12.81
C LEU A 11 10.32 -6.46 -11.76
N TRP A 12 9.58 -5.93 -10.82
CA TRP A 12 10.16 -5.11 -9.77
C TRP A 12 10.63 -5.90 -8.57
N HIS A 13 10.21 -7.14 -8.48
CA HIS A 13 10.56 -7.97 -7.35
C HIS A 13 11.98 -8.47 -7.56
N PRO A 14 12.95 -7.97 -6.78
CA PRO A 14 14.32 -8.41 -6.94
C PRO A 14 14.46 -9.88 -6.58
N LYS A 15 15.40 -10.53 -7.23
CA LYS A 15 15.80 -11.91 -6.92
C LYS A 15 14.70 -12.94 -7.15
N GLY A 16 13.74 -12.63 -8.01
CA GLY A 16 12.72 -13.59 -8.37
C GLY A 16 11.76 -13.96 -7.27
N GLN A 17 11.66 -13.15 -6.24
CA GLN A 17 10.66 -13.39 -5.21
C GLN A 17 9.27 -13.29 -5.82
N ALA A 18 8.43 -14.27 -5.50
CA ALA A 18 7.06 -14.23 -5.94
C ALA A 18 6.28 -13.15 -5.19
N VAL A 19 5.32 -12.56 -5.85
CA VAL A 19 4.38 -11.63 -5.26
C VAL A 19 3.01 -12.25 -5.39
N ASP A 20 2.22 -12.17 -4.34
CA ASP A 20 0.85 -12.67 -4.37
C ASP A 20 -0.07 -11.62 -3.78
N TRP A 21 -0.55 -10.71 -4.64
CA TRP A 21 -1.41 -9.62 -4.24
C TRP A 21 -2.82 -10.12 -3.95
N LYS A 22 -3.25 -9.96 -2.72
CA LYS A 22 -4.59 -10.31 -2.31
C LYS A 22 -5.39 -9.04 -2.08
N TYR A 23 -6.52 -8.92 -2.79
CA TYR A 23 -7.43 -7.80 -2.65
C TYR A 23 -8.10 -7.83 -1.27
N TYR A 24 -8.16 -6.67 -0.60
CA TYR A 24 -8.84 -6.61 0.69
C TYR A 24 -9.88 -5.49 0.78
N GLY A 25 -10.03 -4.66 -0.21
CA GLY A 25 -11.10 -3.69 -0.18
C GLY A 25 -10.97 -2.57 -1.17
N THR A 26 -12.05 -1.84 -1.34
CA THR A 26 -12.14 -0.66 -2.20
C THR A 26 -12.89 0.42 -1.45
N ASN A 27 -12.41 1.65 -1.56
CA ASN A 27 -13.14 2.83 -1.11
C ASN A 27 -13.13 3.84 -2.24
N GLU A 28 -13.56 5.08 -1.96
CA GLU A 28 -13.61 6.09 -3.02
C GLU A 28 -12.21 6.52 -3.49
N ASP A 29 -11.17 6.21 -2.75
CA ASP A 29 -9.81 6.57 -3.13
C ASP A 29 -9.17 5.53 -4.06
N GLY A 30 -9.65 4.29 -4.04
CA GLY A 30 -9.12 3.25 -4.91
C GLY A 30 -9.28 1.87 -4.34
N SER A 31 -8.52 0.95 -4.90
CA SER A 31 -8.54 -0.46 -4.50
C SER A 31 -7.23 -0.83 -3.82
N TYR A 32 -7.31 -1.74 -2.87
CA TYR A 32 -6.22 -2.07 -1.97
C TYR A 32 -5.91 -3.55 -1.98
N PHE A 33 -4.63 -3.87 -2.02
CA PHE A 33 -4.13 -5.24 -2.07
C PHE A 33 -2.94 -5.37 -1.13
N TYR A 34 -2.76 -6.55 -0.56
CA TYR A 34 -1.55 -6.81 0.21
C TYR A 34 -0.86 -8.06 -0.33
N ASP A 35 0.46 -8.11 -0.14
CA ASP A 35 1.26 -9.22 -0.65
C ASP A 35 1.37 -10.30 0.42
N THR A 36 0.72 -11.44 0.17
CA THR A 36 0.71 -12.54 1.13
C THR A 36 2.07 -13.22 1.24
N GLU A 37 2.91 -13.11 0.21
CA GLU A 37 4.21 -13.80 0.17
C GLU A 37 5.29 -13.06 0.94
N SER A 38 5.12 -11.75 1.16
CA SER A 38 6.12 -10.96 1.88
C SER A 38 5.73 -10.63 3.32
N LEU A 39 4.64 -11.23 3.80
CA LEU A 39 4.22 -11.06 5.19
C LEU A 39 5.30 -11.57 6.13
N LYS A 40 5.68 -10.76 7.10
CA LYS A 40 6.68 -11.13 8.11
C LYS A 40 6.13 -10.88 9.50
N ARG A 41 6.57 -11.69 10.44
CA ARG A 41 6.23 -11.51 11.85
C ARG A 41 7.51 -11.30 12.65
N PRO A 42 8.00 -10.05 12.73
CA PRO A 42 9.24 -9.77 13.48
C PRO A 42 9.14 -10.17 14.95
N SER A 43 7.93 -10.10 15.51
CA SER A 43 7.69 -10.55 16.87
C SER A 43 6.23 -10.99 16.99
N LYS A 44 5.85 -11.44 18.16
CA LYS A 44 4.54 -12.02 18.42
C LYS A 44 3.37 -11.14 17.96
N ASN A 45 3.45 -9.84 18.22
CA ASN A 45 2.34 -8.94 17.95
C ASN A 45 2.59 -8.01 16.76
N LEU A 46 3.71 -8.18 16.07
CA LEU A 46 4.06 -7.29 14.95
C LEU A 46 3.99 -8.02 13.63
N ILE A 47 3.43 -7.34 12.64
CA ILE A 47 3.38 -7.84 11.27
C ILE A 47 3.88 -6.74 10.34
N GLU A 48 4.83 -7.12 9.46
CA GLU A 48 5.27 -6.26 8.36
C GLU A 48 4.61 -6.74 7.08
N VAL A 49 4.05 -5.81 6.32
CA VAL A 49 3.32 -6.17 5.11
C VAL A 49 3.49 -5.08 4.06
N TRP A 50 3.59 -5.50 2.80
CA TRP A 50 3.56 -4.59 1.66
C TRP A 50 2.13 -4.48 1.15
N VAL A 51 1.70 -3.24 0.89
CA VAL A 51 0.38 -2.92 0.41
C VAL A 51 0.49 -2.15 -0.89
N GLN A 52 -0.39 -2.46 -1.83
CA GLN A 52 -0.53 -1.71 -3.07
C GLN A 52 -1.88 -1.02 -3.06
N SER A 53 -1.85 0.30 -3.29
CA SER A 53 -3.07 1.09 -3.43
C SER A 53 -3.17 1.58 -4.87
N ALA A 54 -4.18 1.13 -5.58
CA ALA A 54 -4.44 1.58 -6.96
C ALA A 54 -5.47 2.71 -6.89
N TYR A 55 -5.11 3.88 -7.40
CA TYR A 55 -5.92 5.08 -7.22
C TYR A 55 -7.07 5.17 -8.19
N SER A 56 -8.20 5.71 -7.71
CA SER A 56 -9.34 6.06 -8.55
C SER A 56 -9.11 7.43 -9.18
N GLU A 57 -9.83 7.71 -10.27
CA GLU A 57 -9.77 9.02 -10.92
C GLU A 57 -10.21 10.14 -9.95
N LYS A 58 -11.18 9.84 -9.10
CA LYS A 58 -11.67 10.79 -8.11
C LYS A 58 -10.58 11.17 -7.12
N SER A 59 -9.81 10.19 -6.68
CA SER A 59 -8.70 10.42 -5.76
C SER A 59 -7.62 11.25 -6.42
N ILE A 60 -7.27 10.94 -7.65
CA ILE A 60 -6.27 11.69 -8.39
C ILE A 60 -6.69 13.14 -8.54
N SER A 61 -7.95 13.39 -8.90
CA SER A 61 -8.48 14.75 -9.03
C SER A 61 -8.37 15.52 -7.72
N ARG A 62 -8.65 14.85 -6.60
CA ARG A 62 -8.56 15.48 -5.29
C ARG A 62 -7.12 15.90 -4.98
N TRP A 63 -6.17 15.03 -5.26
CA TRP A 63 -4.75 15.32 -5.04
C TRP A 63 -4.30 16.52 -5.88
N VAL A 64 -4.70 16.56 -7.15
CA VAL A 64 -4.34 17.65 -8.05
C VAL A 64 -4.94 18.96 -7.55
N ASN A 65 -6.21 18.93 -7.14
CA ASN A 65 -6.91 20.13 -6.64
C ASN A 65 -6.31 20.69 -5.37
N GLN A 66 -5.61 19.86 -4.60
CA GLN A 66 -4.94 20.30 -3.38
C GLN A 66 -3.52 20.78 -3.65
N GLY A 67 -3.19 21.09 -4.89
CA GLY A 67 -1.89 21.60 -5.24
C GLY A 67 -0.83 20.52 -5.48
N GLY A 68 -1.27 19.30 -5.63
CA GLY A 68 -0.37 18.18 -5.87
C GLY A 68 0.05 18.06 -7.30
N LYS A 69 0.73 19.09 -7.82
CA LYS A 69 1.28 19.04 -9.17
C LYS A 69 2.21 17.85 -9.30
N GLY A 70 2.04 17.10 -10.39
CA GLY A 70 2.82 15.89 -10.62
C GLY A 70 2.06 14.63 -10.27
N PHE A 71 0.90 14.75 -9.63
CA PHE A 71 0.08 13.59 -9.32
C PHE A 71 -0.99 13.30 -10.36
N GLU A 72 -1.03 14.04 -11.47
CA GLU A 72 -2.00 13.82 -12.53
C GLU A 72 -1.88 12.42 -13.13
N ASP A 73 -0.67 11.89 -13.18
CA ASP A 73 -0.37 10.59 -13.75
C ASP A 73 -0.21 9.50 -12.70
N LEU A 74 -0.62 9.76 -11.48
CA LEU A 74 -0.46 8.79 -10.40
C LEU A 74 -1.22 7.51 -10.72
N ASP A 75 -0.53 6.37 -10.59
CA ASP A 75 -1.10 5.07 -10.90
C ASP A 75 -1.36 4.27 -9.62
N PHE A 76 -0.33 4.02 -8.87
CA PHE A 76 -0.48 3.27 -7.62
C PHE A 76 0.64 3.63 -6.65
N THR A 77 0.44 3.22 -5.41
CA THR A 77 1.43 3.41 -4.34
C THR A 77 1.77 2.05 -3.75
N LEU A 78 3.05 1.82 -3.49
CA LEU A 78 3.48 0.69 -2.68
C LEU A 78 3.87 1.21 -1.30
N ILE A 79 3.33 0.59 -0.28
CA ILE A 79 3.57 0.99 1.10
C ILE A 79 4.01 -0.24 1.88
N SER A 80 5.16 -0.13 2.54
CA SER A 80 5.55 -1.12 3.53
C SER A 80 5.16 -0.58 4.88
N LEU A 81 4.34 -1.31 5.61
CA LEU A 81 3.89 -0.87 6.91
C LEU A 81 4.03 -1.97 7.94
N GLU A 82 4.07 -1.55 9.19
CA GLU A 82 4.12 -2.46 10.32
C GLU A 82 2.86 -2.27 11.15
N LEU A 83 2.23 -3.38 11.51
CA LEU A 83 1.02 -3.39 12.31
C LEU A 83 1.33 -3.97 13.67
N ASN A 84 0.82 -3.32 14.73
CA ASN A 84 0.81 -3.91 16.05
C ASN A 84 -0.58 -4.48 16.27
N CYS A 85 -0.69 -5.81 16.27
CA CYS A 85 -1.97 -6.47 16.35
C CYS A 85 -2.63 -6.32 17.71
N ALA A 86 -1.84 -6.25 18.76
CA ALA A 86 -2.35 -6.13 20.13
C ALA A 86 -2.85 -4.72 20.42
N GLU A 87 -2.16 -3.70 19.93
CA GLU A 87 -2.46 -2.31 20.25
C GLU A 87 -3.23 -1.56 19.19
N ARG A 88 -3.57 -2.23 18.10
CA ARG A 88 -4.32 -1.64 17.00
C ARG A 88 -3.65 -0.35 16.51
N SER A 89 -2.37 -0.44 16.25
CA SER A 89 -1.60 0.70 15.76
C SER A 89 -0.79 0.27 14.53
N ALA A 90 -0.36 1.26 13.76
CA ALA A 90 0.38 1.03 12.54
C ALA A 90 1.42 2.14 12.35
N ARG A 91 2.46 1.84 11.58
CA ARG A 91 3.41 2.86 11.15
C ARG A 91 3.87 2.53 9.73
N TYR A 92 4.15 3.58 8.96
CA TYR A 92 4.63 3.41 7.61
C TYR A 92 6.15 3.34 7.63
N LEU A 93 6.70 2.30 7.02
CA LEU A 93 8.15 2.12 6.94
C LEU A 93 8.68 2.70 5.63
N ARG A 94 7.96 2.49 4.53
CA ARG A 94 8.33 3.00 3.22
C ARG A 94 7.09 3.32 2.42
N ILE A 95 7.15 4.39 1.64
CA ILE A 95 6.08 4.78 0.74
C ILE A 95 6.71 5.12 -0.60
N VAL A 96 6.21 4.51 -1.67
CA VAL A 96 6.71 4.77 -3.02
C VAL A 96 5.53 5.01 -3.94
N PHE A 97 5.48 6.18 -4.56
CA PHE A 97 4.44 6.52 -5.52
C PHE A 97 4.93 6.22 -6.94
N TYR A 98 4.09 5.59 -7.72
CA TYR A 98 4.39 5.28 -9.13
C TYR A 98 3.37 5.96 -10.02
N SER A 99 3.87 6.61 -11.08
CA SER A 99 3.02 7.24 -12.06
C SER A 99 2.97 6.41 -13.34
N LYS A 100 1.95 6.68 -14.17
CA LYS A 100 1.75 5.95 -15.43
C LYS A 100 2.89 6.17 -16.42
N ASN A 101 3.59 7.29 -16.30
CA ASN A 101 4.71 7.60 -17.20
C ASN A 101 6.05 7.10 -16.68
N GLY A 102 6.04 6.28 -15.64
CA GLY A 102 7.26 5.69 -15.09
C GLY A 102 7.97 6.52 -14.04
N LYS A 103 7.45 7.68 -13.69
CA LYS A 103 8.02 8.47 -12.61
C LYS A 103 7.78 7.80 -11.28
N VAL A 104 8.77 7.91 -10.39
CA VAL A 104 8.71 7.35 -9.05
C VAL A 104 8.99 8.46 -8.05
N PHE A 105 8.15 8.57 -7.02
CA PHE A 105 8.30 9.58 -5.98
C PHE A 105 8.50 8.90 -4.63
N TYR A 106 9.43 9.44 -3.85
CA TYR A 106 9.72 8.96 -2.50
C TYR A 106 9.43 10.09 -1.52
N PRO A 107 8.25 10.09 -0.89
CA PRO A 107 7.93 11.14 0.06
C PRO A 107 8.78 10.99 1.33
N THR A 108 8.79 12.05 2.14
CA THR A 108 9.44 12.01 3.44
C THR A 108 8.67 11.03 4.34
N ASP A 109 9.38 10.10 4.93
CA ASP A 109 8.77 9.08 5.77
C ASP A 109 8.39 9.64 7.13
N ASN A 110 7.28 9.14 7.65
CA ASN A 110 6.90 9.35 9.02
C ASN A 110 6.72 7.97 9.65
N GLU A 111 7.71 7.53 10.42
CA GLU A 111 7.74 6.19 10.99
C GLU A 111 7.06 6.12 12.37
N GLU A 112 6.33 7.15 12.74
CA GLU A 112 5.66 7.16 14.04
C GLU A 112 4.47 6.23 14.07
N TRP A 113 4.32 5.54 15.20
CA TRP A 113 3.14 4.72 15.42
C TRP A 113 1.90 5.61 15.56
N HIS A 114 0.83 5.20 14.93
CA HIS A 114 -0.44 5.90 15.06
C HIS A 114 -1.57 4.88 15.24
N PHE A 115 -2.62 5.33 15.90
CA PHE A 115 -3.79 4.50 16.11
C PHE A 115 -4.52 4.24 14.79
N ILE A 116 -4.97 2.99 14.60
CA ILE A 116 -5.71 2.64 13.38
C ILE A 116 -7.14 3.15 13.51
N ALA A 117 -7.53 4.07 12.63
CA ALA A 117 -8.86 4.65 12.65
C ALA A 117 -9.93 3.59 12.35
N PRO A 118 -11.07 3.63 13.08
CA PRO A 118 -12.19 2.74 12.76
C PRO A 118 -12.68 2.97 11.34
N ASP A 119 -13.13 1.90 10.70
CA ASP A 119 -13.69 1.92 9.35
C ASP A 119 -12.70 2.38 8.27
N SER A 120 -11.41 2.33 8.57
CA SER A 120 -10.38 2.63 7.57
C SER A 120 -9.97 1.35 6.83
N MET A 121 -9.31 1.51 5.70
CA MET A 121 -8.76 0.37 4.98
C MET A 121 -7.65 -0.31 5.78
N THR A 122 -6.92 0.45 6.58
CA THR A 122 -5.91 -0.13 7.46
C THR A 122 -6.54 -1.04 8.51
N GLU A 123 -7.73 -0.67 9.01
CA GLU A 123 -8.45 -1.55 9.93
C GLU A 123 -8.84 -2.86 9.25
N THR A 124 -9.30 -2.79 8.01
CA THR A 124 -9.63 -3.99 7.26
C THR A 124 -8.40 -4.89 7.09
N LEU A 125 -7.27 -4.28 6.76
CA LEU A 125 -6.02 -5.01 6.65
C LEU A 125 -5.64 -5.67 7.97
N HIS A 126 -5.77 -4.92 9.07
CA HIS A 126 -5.47 -5.42 10.41
C HIS A 126 -6.29 -6.69 10.71
N ARG A 127 -7.59 -6.66 10.41
CA ARG A 127 -8.44 -7.83 10.61
C ARG A 127 -8.02 -9.01 9.74
N GLU A 128 -7.57 -8.73 8.51
CA GLU A 128 -7.14 -9.79 7.60
C GLU A 128 -5.89 -10.49 8.06
N VAL A 129 -4.90 -9.73 8.53
CA VAL A 129 -3.56 -10.28 8.74
C VAL A 129 -3.25 -10.57 10.21
N CYS A 130 -3.99 -10.00 11.14
CA CYS A 130 -3.75 -10.17 12.58
C CYS A 130 -4.53 -11.33 13.19
N LYS A 131 -4.94 -12.27 12.39
CA LYS A 131 -5.66 -13.45 12.89
C LYS A 131 -4.77 -14.38 13.68
#